data_c583f601afcd72202a73960f8a40495f
#
_entry.id   c583f601afcd72202a73960f8a40495f
#
_cell.length_a   1.000
_cell.length_b   1.000
_cell.length_c   1.000
_cell.angle_alpha   90.00
_cell.angle_beta   90.00
_cell.angle_gamma   90.00
#
_symmetry.space_group_name_H-M   'P 1'
#
loop_
_entity.id
_entity.type
_entity.pdbx_description
1 polymer ?
#
loop_
_entity_poly.entity_id
_entity_poly.type
_entity_poly.pdbx_seq_one_letter_code
_entity_poly.pdbx_strand_id
1 'polypeptide(L)'
;MDQKKIEKLIWDLSSKTKIPDSPNKEEAWDNLVHNMDNLRSPKLEKKFSFFQSIIKFWMPSFYKPNYALFLPVILILALPVYFNFYQDKDFTTKPGESLSLLLPDNSKAILNSGSSMVYKKGFNASHRTLYLEGEAYFEVQNLTSPFIVKTKHGEITVLGTAFNVRSRNDGFEVGVNYGQVKVSNGNSFVELNPKQCLMDSRNFNQNTIVNIENEKYPGWINQKLYCKQTNLESVCREIERIHNVNIKFSNQKMKQITITGTIDTSDLKTMLNTIALLSQHSFKLEDGTYTVI
;
A
#
# COMPACT_ATOMS: atom_id res chain seq x y z
N MET A 1 11.81 8.22 48.73
CA MET A 1 12.12 9.57 49.23
C MET A 1 10.78 10.33 49.23
N ASP A 2 10.38 10.82 50.39
CA ASP A 2 9.00 11.31 50.64
C ASP A 2 8.72 12.61 49.84
N GLN A 3 7.66 12.63 49.08
CA GLN A 3 7.24 13.73 48.17
C GLN A 3 7.15 15.08 48.92
N LYS A 4 6.67 15.06 50.17
CA LYS A 4 6.64 16.24 51.05
C LYS A 4 8.03 16.82 51.40
N LYS A 5 9.06 15.98 51.39
CA LYS A 5 10.44 16.42 51.62
C LYS A 5 11.05 17.13 50.42
N ILE A 6 10.64 16.71 49.21
CA ILE A 6 11.07 17.33 47.95
C ILE A 6 10.39 18.69 47.78
N GLU A 7 9.10 18.80 48.05
CA GLU A 7 8.36 20.07 47.97
C GLU A 7 8.93 21.12 48.95
N LYS A 8 9.26 20.70 50.16
CA LYS A 8 9.88 21.59 51.16
C LYS A 8 11.28 22.06 50.76
N LEU A 9 12.02 21.19 50.05
CA LEU A 9 13.38 21.54 49.56
C LEU A 9 13.29 22.52 48.37
N ILE A 10 12.33 22.34 47.48
CA ILE A 10 12.06 23.24 46.35
C ILE A 10 11.63 24.61 46.84
N TRP A 11 10.78 24.69 47.88
CA TRP A 11 10.30 25.91 48.46
C TRP A 11 11.43 26.69 49.19
N ASP A 12 12.29 25.98 49.89
CA ASP A 12 13.46 26.56 50.60
C ASP A 12 14.55 27.08 49.64
N LEU A 13 14.72 26.43 48.49
CA LEU A 13 15.64 26.86 47.43
C LEU A 13 15.07 28.05 46.66
N SER A 14 13.78 28.08 46.37
CA SER A 14 13.14 29.18 45.66
C SER A 14 13.06 30.48 46.47
N SER A 15 12.94 30.38 47.81
CA SER A 15 12.92 31.54 48.69
C SER A 15 14.29 32.20 48.88
N LYS A 16 15.39 31.51 48.53
CA LYS A 16 16.78 32.02 48.60
C LYS A 16 17.30 32.60 47.29
N THR A 17 16.57 32.42 46.21
CA THR A 17 16.94 33.01 44.91
C THR A 17 16.49 34.47 44.89
N LYS A 18 17.43 35.41 44.97
CA LYS A 18 17.17 36.82 44.66
C LYS A 18 16.76 36.89 43.18
N ILE A 19 15.52 37.27 42.91
CA ILE A 19 15.08 37.61 41.58
C ILE A 19 15.84 38.87 41.16
N PRO A 20 16.63 38.85 40.07
CA PRO A 20 17.28 40.07 39.62
C PRO A 20 16.20 41.10 39.30
N ASP A 21 16.42 42.36 39.63
CA ASP A 21 15.52 43.44 39.27
C ASP A 21 15.27 43.41 37.77
N SER A 22 13.99 43.56 37.34
CA SER A 22 13.64 43.58 35.95
C SER A 22 14.41 44.72 35.28
N PRO A 23 15.14 44.44 34.19
CA PRO A 23 15.87 45.49 33.47
C PRO A 23 14.89 46.57 32.98
N ASN A 24 15.29 47.84 33.07
CA ASN A 24 14.51 48.93 32.55
C ASN A 24 14.19 48.63 31.09
N LYS A 25 12.92 48.80 30.68
CA LYS A 25 12.42 48.45 29.33
C LYS A 25 13.22 49.13 28.21
N GLU A 26 13.69 50.34 28.47
CA GLU A 26 14.50 51.11 27.52
C GLU A 26 15.90 50.51 27.38
N GLU A 27 16.53 50.17 28.50
CA GLU A 27 17.87 49.57 28.51
C GLU A 27 17.88 48.16 27.89
N ALA A 28 16.82 47.39 28.10
CA ALA A 28 16.64 46.07 27.45
C ALA A 28 16.42 46.20 25.94
N TRP A 29 15.71 47.27 25.51
CA TRP A 29 15.49 47.55 24.11
C TRP A 29 16.76 48.01 23.40
N ASP A 30 17.53 48.92 23.98
CA ASP A 30 18.79 49.37 23.44
C ASP A 30 19.82 48.23 23.31
N ASN A 31 19.91 47.38 24.31
CA ASN A 31 20.75 46.17 24.27
C ASN A 31 20.28 45.18 23.14
N LEU A 32 18.99 45.04 22.92
CA LEU A 32 18.46 44.20 21.85
C LEU A 32 18.75 44.76 20.45
N VAL A 33 18.59 46.08 20.27
CA VAL A 33 18.91 46.79 19.00
C VAL A 33 20.42 46.71 18.74
N HIS A 34 21.26 46.95 19.74
CA HIS A 34 22.71 46.84 19.59
C HIS A 34 23.17 45.41 19.28
N ASN A 35 22.58 44.43 19.88
CA ASN A 35 22.85 43.03 19.55
C ASN A 35 22.29 42.61 18.16
N MET A 36 21.17 43.17 17.71
CA MET A 36 20.65 42.94 16.34
C MET A 36 21.54 43.60 15.28
N ASP A 37 22.12 44.77 15.53
CA ASP A 37 23.08 45.40 14.62
C ASP A 37 24.41 44.61 14.56
N ASN A 38 24.85 44.03 15.65
CA ASN A 38 26.01 43.12 15.71
C ASN A 38 25.75 41.76 15.06
N LEU A 39 24.49 41.31 14.98
CA LEU A 39 24.05 40.10 14.27
C LEU A 39 23.80 40.35 12.77
N ARG A 40 23.90 41.58 12.28
CA ARG A 40 24.01 41.83 10.85
C ARG A 40 25.32 41.22 10.36
N SER A 41 25.18 39.98 9.99
CA SER A 41 26.04 39.04 9.27
C SER A 41 27.41 39.57 8.81
N PRO A 42 28.49 38.80 9.06
CA PRO A 42 29.72 38.96 8.31
C PRO A 42 29.38 38.83 6.83
N LYS A 43 29.66 39.87 6.05
CA LYS A 43 29.51 39.95 4.61
C LYS A 43 29.81 38.62 3.92
N LEU A 44 28.80 37.98 3.39
CA LEU A 44 28.87 36.85 2.44
C LEU A 44 29.44 37.29 1.08
N GLU A 45 30.16 38.37 1.02
CA GLU A 45 30.74 38.91 -0.21
C GLU A 45 31.92 38.09 -0.75
N LYS A 46 32.60 37.30 0.05
CA LYS A 46 33.80 36.59 -0.44
C LYS A 46 33.53 35.22 -1.12
N LYS A 47 32.39 34.58 -0.86
CA LYS A 47 32.07 33.30 -1.52
C LYS A 47 31.37 33.45 -2.88
N PHE A 48 30.67 34.58 -3.10
CA PHE A 48 30.02 34.87 -4.39
C PHE A 48 31.05 35.29 -5.46
N SER A 49 32.14 35.94 -5.04
CA SER A 49 33.24 36.35 -5.95
C SER A 49 33.97 35.17 -6.58
N PHE A 50 34.12 34.05 -5.86
CA PHE A 50 34.78 32.87 -6.40
C PHE A 50 33.94 32.17 -7.49
N PHE A 51 32.60 32.10 -7.29
CA PHE A 51 31.69 31.60 -8.32
C PHE A 51 31.59 32.49 -9.55
N GLN A 52 31.62 33.81 -9.35
CA GLN A 52 31.66 34.77 -10.48
C GLN A 52 32.97 34.71 -11.24
N SER A 53 34.09 34.42 -10.60
CA SER A 53 35.38 34.23 -11.27
C SER A 53 35.44 32.96 -12.12
N ILE A 54 34.83 31.87 -11.68
CA ILE A 54 34.75 30.62 -12.46
C ILE A 54 33.85 30.79 -13.68
N ILE A 55 32.71 31.50 -13.51
CA ILE A 55 31.78 31.75 -14.62
C ILE A 55 32.39 32.71 -15.65
N LYS A 56 33.16 33.73 -15.22
CA LYS A 56 33.89 34.63 -16.13
C LYS A 56 35.05 33.95 -16.87
N PHE A 57 35.67 32.92 -16.30
CA PHE A 57 36.78 32.21 -16.95
C PHE A 57 36.29 31.25 -18.05
N TRP A 58 35.04 30.79 -17.97
CA TRP A 58 34.47 29.84 -18.93
C TRP A 58 33.56 30.46 -20.01
N MET A 59 33.24 31.78 -19.93
CA MET A 59 32.41 32.44 -20.94
C MET A 59 33.23 33.51 -21.69
N PRO A 60 33.54 33.29 -22.97
CA PRO A 60 34.13 34.35 -23.78
C PRO A 60 33.16 35.53 -23.90
N SER A 61 33.72 36.73 -23.95
CA SER A 61 33.14 38.07 -23.78
C SER A 61 32.04 38.49 -24.79
N PHE A 62 31.27 37.56 -25.36
CA PHE A 62 30.33 37.85 -26.45
C PHE A 62 28.84 37.77 -26.07
N TYR A 63 28.50 37.62 -24.81
CA TYR A 63 27.09 37.40 -24.48
C TYR A 63 26.53 38.47 -23.54
N LYS A 64 25.69 39.36 -24.09
CA LYS A 64 24.59 39.90 -23.32
C LYS A 64 23.79 38.69 -22.83
N PRO A 65 23.43 38.56 -21.53
CA PRO A 65 22.74 37.40 -21.05
C PRO A 65 21.37 37.30 -21.74
N ASN A 66 21.33 36.55 -22.82
CA ASN A 66 20.08 36.14 -23.45
C ASN A 66 19.45 35.12 -22.56
N TYR A 67 18.63 35.55 -21.61
CA TYR A 67 17.86 34.69 -20.72
C TYR A 67 17.03 33.65 -21.48
N ALA A 68 16.79 33.85 -22.77
CA ALA A 68 16.16 32.92 -23.70
C ALA A 68 16.88 31.59 -23.82
N LEU A 69 18.19 31.51 -23.56
CA LEU A 69 18.94 30.23 -23.60
C LEU A 69 18.87 29.44 -22.26
N PHE A 70 18.58 30.10 -21.14
CA PHE A 70 18.41 29.42 -19.85
C PHE A 70 17.04 28.74 -19.72
N LEU A 71 16.01 29.25 -20.36
CA LEU A 71 14.68 28.71 -20.39
C LEU A 71 14.64 27.24 -20.89
N PRO A 72 15.22 26.89 -22.06
CA PRO A 72 15.24 25.50 -22.52
C PRO A 72 16.07 24.59 -21.62
N VAL A 73 17.17 25.06 -21.04
CA VAL A 73 17.98 24.26 -20.11
C VAL A 73 17.20 23.95 -18.83
N ILE A 74 16.52 24.93 -18.27
CA ILE A 74 15.65 24.76 -17.10
C ILE A 74 14.50 23.78 -17.45
N LEU A 75 13.92 23.92 -18.64
CA LEU A 75 12.84 23.03 -19.09
C LEU A 75 13.32 21.61 -19.27
N ILE A 76 14.49 21.38 -19.88
CA ILE A 76 15.12 20.06 -20.07
C ILE A 76 15.44 19.40 -18.73
N LEU A 77 15.87 20.14 -17.72
CA LEU A 77 16.16 19.64 -16.38
C LEU A 77 14.89 19.44 -15.54
N ALA A 78 13.87 20.29 -15.73
CA ALA A 78 12.61 20.22 -15.01
C ALA A 78 11.68 19.13 -15.54
N LEU A 79 11.69 18.87 -16.86
CA LEU A 79 10.83 17.86 -17.50
C LEU A 79 11.03 16.43 -16.91
N PRO A 80 12.23 15.87 -16.80
CA PRO A 80 12.41 14.53 -16.21
C PRO A 80 12.01 14.52 -14.74
N VAL A 81 12.27 15.60 -14.00
CA VAL A 81 11.82 15.75 -12.61
C VAL A 81 10.30 15.79 -12.55
N TYR A 82 9.67 16.59 -13.42
CA TYR A 82 8.21 16.68 -13.52
C TYR A 82 7.60 15.31 -13.88
N PHE A 83 8.08 14.63 -14.93
CA PHE A 83 7.56 13.32 -15.33
C PHE A 83 7.77 12.27 -14.24
N ASN A 84 8.96 12.20 -13.63
CA ASN A 84 9.22 11.27 -12.53
C ASN A 84 8.34 11.57 -11.29
N PHE A 85 8.00 12.84 -11.11
CA PHE A 85 7.10 13.27 -10.04
C PHE A 85 5.61 13.05 -10.37
N TYR A 86 5.19 12.89 -11.61
CA TYR A 86 3.79 12.78 -12.04
C TYR A 86 3.40 11.38 -12.57
N GLN A 87 4.28 10.38 -12.47
CA GLN A 87 3.93 9.01 -12.86
C GLN A 87 3.12 8.30 -11.79
N ASP A 88 2.12 7.55 -12.24
CA ASP A 88 1.39 6.61 -11.40
C ASP A 88 2.34 5.54 -10.87
N LYS A 89 2.05 4.99 -9.70
CA LYS A 89 2.82 3.89 -9.12
C LYS A 89 2.14 2.59 -9.48
N ASP A 90 2.85 1.77 -10.20
CA ASP A 90 2.42 0.44 -10.64
C ASP A 90 3.22 -0.63 -9.90
N PHE A 91 2.51 -1.63 -9.38
CA PHE A 91 3.06 -2.76 -8.65
C PHE A 91 2.43 -4.03 -9.23
N THR A 92 3.27 -4.93 -9.69
CA THR A 92 2.84 -6.19 -10.30
C THR A 92 3.58 -7.36 -9.68
N THR A 93 2.86 -8.43 -9.39
CA THR A 93 3.43 -9.72 -8.94
C THR A 93 3.31 -10.75 -10.06
N LYS A 94 4.36 -11.52 -10.27
CA LYS A 94 4.33 -12.68 -11.17
C LYS A 94 3.66 -13.87 -10.50
N PRO A 95 3.29 -14.91 -11.27
CA PRO A 95 2.92 -16.19 -10.68
C PRO A 95 3.98 -16.69 -9.69
N GLY A 96 3.57 -17.11 -8.51
CA GLY A 96 4.44 -17.53 -7.42
C GLY A 96 5.00 -16.42 -6.54
N GLU A 97 4.75 -15.14 -6.87
CA GLU A 97 5.25 -13.98 -6.13
C GLU A 97 4.15 -13.35 -5.28
N SER A 98 4.50 -12.84 -4.12
CA SER A 98 3.67 -11.93 -3.33
C SER A 98 4.47 -10.68 -2.96
N LEU A 99 3.81 -9.54 -2.81
CA LEU A 99 4.46 -8.26 -2.54
C LEU A 99 3.75 -7.53 -1.41
N SER A 100 4.46 -7.21 -0.35
CA SER A 100 3.94 -6.37 0.75
C SER A 100 4.41 -4.93 0.58
N LEU A 101 3.47 -3.99 0.65
CA LEU A 101 3.66 -2.57 0.40
C LEU A 101 3.10 -1.74 1.55
N LEU A 102 3.83 -0.69 1.91
CA LEU A 102 3.30 0.40 2.74
C LEU A 102 2.89 1.54 1.81
N LEU A 103 1.61 1.91 1.85
CA LEU A 103 1.05 3.00 1.04
C LEU A 103 1.34 4.37 1.68
N PRO A 104 1.25 5.47 0.91
CA PRO A 104 1.56 6.82 1.43
C PRO A 104 0.63 7.32 2.55
N ASP A 105 -0.52 6.70 2.77
CA ASP A 105 -1.44 6.96 3.89
C ASP A 105 -1.15 6.08 5.12
N ASN A 106 -0.04 5.34 5.13
CA ASN A 106 0.36 4.32 6.11
C ASN A 106 -0.55 3.07 6.15
N SER A 107 -1.42 2.89 5.16
CA SER A 107 -2.13 1.63 4.96
C SER A 107 -1.16 0.57 4.40
N LYS A 108 -1.41 -0.69 4.74
CA LYS A 108 -0.63 -1.82 4.22
C LYS A 108 -1.43 -2.54 3.15
N ALA A 109 -0.78 -2.89 2.05
CA ALA A 109 -1.33 -3.74 1.01
C ALA A 109 -0.41 -4.95 0.80
N ILE A 110 -0.98 -6.14 0.70
CA ILE A 110 -0.26 -7.36 0.33
C ILE A 110 -0.89 -7.87 -0.96
N LEU A 111 -0.13 -7.86 -2.05
CA LEU A 111 -0.55 -8.39 -3.34
C LEU A 111 -0.27 -9.88 -3.38
N ASN A 112 -1.27 -10.65 -3.78
CA ASN A 112 -1.14 -12.08 -4.03
C ASN A 112 -0.54 -12.33 -5.43
N SER A 113 -0.19 -13.57 -5.69
CA SER A 113 0.37 -14.06 -6.95
C SER A 113 -0.44 -13.64 -8.17
N GLY A 114 0.26 -13.16 -9.22
CA GLY A 114 -0.36 -12.74 -10.48
C GLY A 114 -1.37 -11.61 -10.31
N SER A 115 -0.99 -10.56 -9.60
CA SER A 115 -1.84 -9.39 -9.32
C SER A 115 -1.15 -8.10 -9.73
N SER A 116 -1.95 -7.08 -10.05
CA SER A 116 -1.48 -5.74 -10.37
C SER A 116 -2.27 -4.70 -9.58
N MET A 117 -1.57 -3.72 -9.02
CA MET A 117 -2.15 -2.60 -8.29
C MET A 117 -1.53 -1.30 -8.77
N VAL A 118 -2.39 -0.33 -9.10
CA VAL A 118 -1.96 1.00 -9.54
C VAL A 118 -2.61 2.06 -8.68
N TYR A 119 -1.84 3.02 -8.23
CA TYR A 119 -2.40 4.24 -7.66
C TYR A 119 -1.76 5.49 -8.24
N LYS A 120 -2.56 6.54 -8.35
CA LYS A 120 -2.09 7.83 -8.85
C LYS A 120 -1.18 8.47 -7.82
N LYS A 121 -0.21 9.23 -8.32
CA LYS A 121 0.74 9.95 -7.50
C LYS A 121 0.14 10.86 -6.42
N GLY A 122 -1.03 11.42 -6.66
CA GLY A 122 -1.78 12.17 -5.63
C GLY A 122 -2.34 11.34 -4.49
N PHE A 123 -2.05 10.03 -4.44
CA PHE A 123 -2.46 9.17 -3.34
C PHE A 123 -1.81 9.63 -2.02
N ASN A 124 -2.63 9.98 -1.06
CA ASN A 124 -2.24 10.44 0.28
C ASN A 124 -3.43 10.27 1.24
N ALA A 125 -3.30 10.74 2.48
CA ALA A 125 -4.35 10.65 3.49
C ALA A 125 -5.71 11.27 3.10
N SER A 126 -5.75 12.16 2.08
CA SER A 126 -6.98 12.81 1.60
C SER A 126 -7.52 12.20 0.30
N HIS A 127 -6.66 11.58 -0.51
CA HIS A 127 -7.01 10.99 -1.81
C HIS A 127 -6.50 9.56 -1.86
N ARG A 128 -7.32 8.60 -1.43
CA ARG A 128 -6.97 7.20 -1.22
C ARG A 128 -7.64 6.27 -2.22
N THR A 129 -7.40 6.52 -3.53
CA THR A 129 -7.97 5.67 -4.60
C THR A 129 -6.88 4.89 -5.30
N LEU A 130 -7.09 3.58 -5.46
CA LEU A 130 -6.23 2.68 -6.23
C LEU A 130 -7.06 1.76 -7.14
N TYR A 131 -6.38 1.16 -8.11
CA TYR A 131 -6.95 0.17 -9.03
C TYR A 131 -6.29 -1.18 -8.76
N LEU A 132 -7.09 -2.24 -8.73
CA LEU A 132 -6.63 -3.60 -8.49
C LEU A 132 -7.14 -4.54 -9.57
N GLU A 133 -6.24 -5.32 -10.14
CA GLU A 133 -6.51 -6.53 -10.91
C GLU A 133 -5.81 -7.71 -10.23
N GLY A 134 -6.51 -8.81 -9.98
CA GLY A 134 -5.96 -9.93 -9.23
C GLY A 134 -6.51 -10.00 -7.81
N GLU A 135 -5.64 -10.18 -6.83
CA GLU A 135 -6.01 -10.35 -5.43
C GLU A 135 -5.05 -9.61 -4.51
N ALA A 136 -5.61 -8.90 -3.54
CA ALA A 136 -4.84 -8.22 -2.52
C ALA A 136 -5.58 -8.18 -1.17
N TYR A 137 -4.81 -8.23 -0.11
CA TYR A 137 -5.26 -7.98 1.25
C TYR A 137 -4.82 -6.60 1.71
N PHE A 138 -5.73 -5.88 2.33
CA PHE A 138 -5.52 -4.51 2.79
C PHE A 138 -5.73 -4.39 4.30
N GLU A 139 -4.81 -3.71 4.98
CA GLU A 139 -4.95 -3.20 6.34
C GLU A 139 -4.97 -1.68 6.26
N VAL A 140 -6.16 -1.09 6.21
CA VAL A 140 -6.37 0.33 5.94
C VAL A 140 -6.38 1.12 7.23
N GLN A 141 -5.61 2.22 7.25
CA GLN A 141 -5.59 3.18 8.35
C GLN A 141 -6.96 3.87 8.49
N ASN A 142 -7.43 3.97 9.73
CA ASN A 142 -8.71 4.62 10.03
C ASN A 142 -8.56 6.14 9.89
N LEU A 143 -9.11 6.69 8.82
CA LEU A 143 -9.09 8.12 8.50
C LEU A 143 -10.49 8.56 8.06
N THR A 144 -10.74 9.87 8.09
CA THR A 144 -12.03 10.46 7.69
C THR A 144 -12.29 10.41 6.18
N SER A 145 -11.23 10.42 5.35
CA SER A 145 -11.37 10.28 3.90
C SER A 145 -11.53 8.81 3.51
N PRO A 146 -12.39 8.47 2.55
CA PRO A 146 -12.58 7.09 2.12
C PRO A 146 -11.34 6.54 1.40
N PHE A 147 -11.04 5.25 1.65
CA PHE A 147 -10.10 4.45 0.89
C PHE A 147 -10.90 3.65 -0.14
N ILE A 148 -10.54 3.77 -1.41
CA ILE A 148 -11.30 3.24 -2.52
C ILE A 148 -10.44 2.30 -3.35
N VAL A 149 -10.87 1.04 -3.47
CA VAL A 149 -10.30 0.05 -4.38
C VAL A 149 -11.22 -0.10 -5.58
N LYS A 150 -10.75 0.29 -6.76
CA LYS A 150 -11.47 0.11 -8.02
C LYS A 150 -11.01 -1.16 -8.70
N THR A 151 -11.98 -1.96 -9.13
CA THR A 151 -11.74 -3.18 -9.88
C THR A 151 -12.65 -3.22 -11.12
N LYS A 152 -12.41 -4.15 -12.01
CA LYS A 152 -13.31 -4.37 -13.17
C LYS A 152 -14.72 -4.85 -12.78
N HIS A 153 -14.88 -5.38 -11.56
CA HIS A 153 -16.17 -5.93 -11.10
C HIS A 153 -16.94 -4.96 -10.21
N GLY A 154 -16.28 -3.94 -9.65
CA GLY A 154 -16.92 -2.98 -8.75
C GLY A 154 -15.91 -2.14 -7.99
N GLU A 155 -16.44 -1.26 -7.16
CA GLU A 155 -15.71 -0.35 -6.30
C GLU A 155 -15.93 -0.75 -4.84
N ILE A 156 -14.84 -0.83 -4.09
CA ILE A 156 -14.82 -1.18 -2.67
C ILE A 156 -14.42 0.07 -1.90
N THR A 157 -15.25 0.51 -0.95
CA THR A 157 -15.03 1.73 -0.17
C THR A 157 -15.00 1.42 1.31
N VAL A 158 -13.96 1.90 2.00
CA VAL A 158 -13.76 1.72 3.44
C VAL A 158 -13.22 3.00 4.10
N LEU A 159 -13.26 3.08 5.43
CA LEU A 159 -12.62 4.15 6.21
C LEU A 159 -11.38 3.65 6.97
N GLY A 160 -11.50 2.46 7.60
CA GLY A 160 -10.43 1.85 8.39
C GLY A 160 -10.77 0.39 8.64
N THR A 161 -10.23 -0.51 7.82
CA THR A 161 -10.76 -1.86 7.65
C THR A 161 -9.62 -2.80 7.27
N ALA A 162 -9.71 -4.05 7.72
CA ALA A 162 -8.88 -5.16 7.25
C ALA A 162 -9.73 -6.08 6.37
N PHE A 163 -9.38 -6.22 5.09
CA PHE A 163 -10.21 -6.94 4.12
C PHE A 163 -9.39 -7.51 2.95
N ASN A 164 -9.92 -8.52 2.31
CA ASN A 164 -9.38 -9.13 1.08
C ASN A 164 -10.27 -8.76 -0.11
N VAL A 165 -9.65 -8.46 -1.24
CA VAL A 165 -10.33 -8.27 -2.53
C VAL A 165 -9.71 -9.20 -3.54
N ARG A 166 -10.52 -10.08 -4.14
CA ARG A 166 -10.16 -10.91 -5.29
C ARG A 166 -11.01 -10.50 -6.48
N SER A 167 -10.38 -9.99 -7.52
CA SER A 167 -11.04 -9.55 -8.75
C SER A 167 -10.29 -10.11 -9.95
N ARG A 168 -10.66 -11.34 -10.33
CA ARG A 168 -10.03 -12.10 -11.42
C ARG A 168 -11.06 -12.42 -12.50
N ASN A 169 -10.63 -12.97 -13.65
CA ASN A 169 -11.56 -13.38 -14.72
C ASN A 169 -12.45 -14.55 -14.29
N ASP A 170 -11.99 -15.36 -13.36
CA ASP A 170 -12.66 -16.55 -12.83
C ASP A 170 -13.48 -16.31 -11.56
N GLY A 171 -13.54 -15.08 -11.04
CA GLY A 171 -14.36 -14.75 -9.90
C GLY A 171 -14.09 -13.40 -9.26
N PHE A 172 -15.06 -12.99 -8.47
CA PHE A 172 -15.00 -11.80 -7.63
C PHE A 172 -15.36 -12.17 -6.18
N GLU A 173 -14.54 -11.70 -5.25
CA GLU A 173 -14.73 -11.93 -3.83
C GLU A 173 -14.25 -10.73 -3.04
N VAL A 174 -15.03 -10.33 -2.03
CA VAL A 174 -14.63 -9.33 -1.04
C VAL A 174 -14.97 -9.85 0.34
N GLY A 175 -13.97 -10.10 1.16
CA GLY A 175 -14.16 -10.61 2.52
C GLY A 175 -13.56 -9.71 3.59
N VAL A 176 -14.26 -9.58 4.71
CA VAL A 176 -13.96 -8.61 5.78
C VAL A 176 -13.46 -9.31 7.04
N ASN A 177 -12.26 -8.94 7.48
CA ASN A 177 -11.73 -9.40 8.77
C ASN A 177 -12.12 -8.45 9.91
N TYR A 178 -12.00 -7.15 9.68
CA TYR A 178 -12.28 -6.11 10.66
C TYR A 178 -12.84 -4.86 9.98
N GLY A 179 -13.72 -4.12 10.68
CA GLY A 179 -14.35 -2.89 10.19
C GLY A 179 -15.54 -3.16 9.27
N GLN A 180 -15.89 -2.21 8.43
CA GLN A 180 -17.01 -2.30 7.49
C GLN A 180 -16.55 -1.98 6.07
N VAL A 181 -17.12 -2.67 5.10
CA VAL A 181 -16.82 -2.53 3.69
C VAL A 181 -18.10 -2.28 2.90
N LYS A 182 -18.13 -1.23 2.10
CA LYS A 182 -19.17 -1.00 1.10
C LYS A 182 -18.64 -1.46 -0.27
N VAL A 183 -19.38 -2.35 -0.91
CA VAL A 183 -19.08 -2.82 -2.28
C VAL A 183 -20.17 -2.33 -3.23
N SER A 184 -19.80 -1.68 -4.33
CA SER A 184 -20.73 -1.10 -5.29
C SER A 184 -20.33 -1.40 -6.72
N ASN A 185 -21.30 -1.63 -7.62
CA ASN A 185 -21.10 -1.71 -9.09
C ASN A 185 -21.69 -0.51 -9.83
N GLY A 186 -22.01 0.57 -9.11
CA GLY A 186 -22.64 1.77 -9.68
C GLY A 186 -24.17 1.74 -9.69
N ASN A 187 -24.79 0.57 -9.83
CA ASN A 187 -26.27 0.42 -9.84
C ASN A 187 -26.83 -0.04 -8.49
N SER A 188 -26.06 -0.85 -7.78
CA SER A 188 -26.40 -1.40 -6.49
C SER A 188 -25.19 -1.42 -5.57
N PHE A 189 -25.42 -1.56 -4.27
CA PHE A 189 -24.36 -1.75 -3.29
C PHE A 189 -24.79 -2.73 -2.20
N VAL A 190 -23.79 -3.30 -1.56
CA VAL A 190 -23.95 -4.07 -0.31
C VAL A 190 -22.94 -3.58 0.72
N GLU A 191 -23.30 -3.72 1.99
CA GLU A 191 -22.41 -3.47 3.11
C GLU A 191 -22.05 -4.79 3.78
N LEU A 192 -20.77 -5.01 4.01
CA LEU A 192 -20.23 -6.19 4.66
C LEU A 192 -19.71 -5.82 6.04
N ASN A 193 -20.11 -6.62 7.01
CA ASN A 193 -19.62 -6.57 8.38
C ASN A 193 -18.43 -7.54 8.57
N PRO A 194 -17.70 -7.48 9.70
CA PRO A 194 -16.65 -8.43 10.01
C PRO A 194 -17.15 -9.87 9.89
N LYS A 195 -16.28 -10.73 9.34
CA LYS A 195 -16.55 -12.16 9.05
C LYS A 195 -17.62 -12.39 7.96
N GLN A 196 -17.93 -11.39 7.15
CA GLN A 196 -18.76 -11.54 5.96
C GLN A 196 -17.93 -11.49 4.68
N CYS A 197 -18.40 -12.20 3.66
CA CYS A 197 -17.79 -12.28 2.35
C CYS A 197 -18.86 -12.19 1.26
N LEU A 198 -18.64 -11.31 0.28
CA LEU A 198 -19.40 -11.26 -0.96
C LEU A 198 -18.72 -12.15 -1.99
N MET A 199 -19.45 -13.09 -2.58
CA MET A 199 -18.94 -14.05 -3.57
C MET A 199 -19.78 -13.98 -4.85
N ASP A 200 -19.83 -12.90 -5.55
CA ASP A 200 -20.32 -12.76 -6.92
C ASP A 200 -20.30 -11.27 -7.32
N SER A 201 -19.97 -11.00 -8.56
CA SER A 201 -19.98 -9.63 -9.11
C SER A 201 -21.24 -9.27 -9.88
N ARG A 202 -22.11 -10.24 -10.19
CA ARG A 202 -23.28 -10.04 -11.07
C ARG A 202 -24.45 -9.40 -10.34
N ASN A 203 -24.66 -9.76 -9.08
CA ASN A 203 -25.76 -9.28 -8.27
C ASN A 203 -25.29 -8.91 -6.87
N PHE A 204 -25.11 -7.63 -6.60
CA PHE A 204 -24.83 -7.15 -5.26
C PHE A 204 -26.12 -7.09 -4.44
N ASN A 205 -26.45 -8.20 -3.79
CA ASN A 205 -27.61 -8.28 -2.90
C ASN A 205 -27.22 -9.07 -1.63
N GLN A 206 -28.08 -9.02 -0.62
CA GLN A 206 -27.84 -9.67 0.68
C GLN A 206 -27.72 -11.20 0.56
N ASN A 207 -28.35 -11.82 -0.45
CA ASN A 207 -28.32 -13.27 -0.64
C ASN A 207 -26.98 -13.79 -1.18
N THR A 208 -26.10 -12.92 -1.66
CA THR A 208 -24.75 -13.27 -2.13
C THR A 208 -23.70 -13.14 -1.02
N ILE A 209 -24.10 -12.73 0.18
CA ILE A 209 -23.23 -12.60 1.33
C ILE A 209 -23.20 -13.94 2.08
N VAL A 210 -22.00 -14.44 2.32
CA VAL A 210 -21.75 -15.64 3.12
C VAL A 210 -20.90 -15.31 4.34
N ASN A 211 -21.00 -16.12 5.40
CA ASN A 211 -20.15 -15.95 6.56
C ASN A 211 -18.80 -16.64 6.35
N ILE A 212 -17.73 -15.97 6.75
CA ILE A 212 -16.37 -16.51 6.82
C ILE A 212 -16.26 -17.35 8.09
N GLU A 213 -16.21 -18.66 7.93
CA GLU A 213 -16.10 -19.62 9.06
C GLU A 213 -14.67 -19.70 9.60
N ASN A 214 -13.68 -19.35 8.79
CA ASN A 214 -12.28 -19.50 9.13
C ASN A 214 -11.70 -18.20 9.71
N GLU A 215 -11.16 -18.31 10.92
CA GLU A 215 -10.52 -17.17 11.59
C GLU A 215 -9.22 -16.68 10.90
N LYS A 216 -8.58 -17.57 10.10
CA LYS A 216 -7.35 -17.26 9.36
C LYS A 216 -7.62 -16.84 7.91
N TYR A 217 -8.75 -16.20 7.65
CA TYR A 217 -9.05 -15.64 6.34
C TYR A 217 -8.24 -14.35 6.08
N PRO A 218 -7.76 -14.10 4.86
CA PRO A 218 -7.77 -15.02 3.72
C PRO A 218 -6.66 -16.08 3.86
N GLY A 219 -6.97 -17.29 3.40
CA GLY A 219 -6.10 -18.46 3.57
C GLY A 219 -4.72 -18.28 2.95
N TRP A 220 -4.63 -17.63 1.80
CA TRP A 220 -3.38 -17.48 1.03
C TRP A 220 -2.27 -16.74 1.80
N ILE A 221 -2.60 -15.81 2.72
CA ILE A 221 -1.62 -15.16 3.60
C ILE A 221 -0.91 -16.18 4.50
N ASN A 222 -1.61 -17.25 4.87
CA ASN A 222 -1.11 -18.33 5.72
C ASN A 222 -0.71 -19.58 4.91
N GLN A 223 -0.51 -19.44 3.60
CA GLN A 223 -0.20 -20.55 2.69
C GLN A 223 -1.22 -21.69 2.78
N LYS A 224 -2.51 -21.35 2.87
CA LYS A 224 -3.61 -22.31 2.91
C LYS A 224 -4.64 -21.98 1.84
N LEU A 225 -5.19 -22.99 1.21
CA LEU A 225 -6.34 -22.91 0.33
C LEU A 225 -7.51 -23.63 1.01
N TYR A 226 -8.56 -22.87 1.30
CA TYR A 226 -9.78 -23.40 1.90
C TYR A 226 -10.78 -23.71 0.81
N CYS A 227 -11.11 -24.98 0.67
CA CYS A 227 -12.08 -25.47 -0.31
C CYS A 227 -13.37 -25.91 0.39
N LYS A 228 -14.51 -25.39 -0.05
CA LYS A 228 -15.84 -25.80 0.37
C LYS A 228 -16.68 -26.07 -0.86
N GLN A 229 -16.76 -27.33 -1.27
CA GLN A 229 -17.36 -27.75 -2.53
C GLN A 229 -16.79 -26.96 -3.75
N THR A 230 -15.47 -26.74 -3.74
CA THR A 230 -14.78 -25.98 -4.77
C THR A 230 -14.46 -26.87 -5.96
N ASN A 231 -14.79 -26.44 -7.17
CA ASN A 231 -14.50 -27.18 -8.39
C ASN A 231 -13.01 -27.42 -8.58
N LEU A 232 -12.64 -28.62 -9.01
CA LEU A 232 -11.24 -29.00 -9.25
C LEU A 232 -10.55 -28.07 -10.24
N GLU A 233 -11.28 -27.57 -11.25
CA GLU A 233 -10.75 -26.56 -12.18
C GLU A 233 -10.29 -25.28 -11.44
N SER A 234 -11.11 -24.78 -10.52
CA SER A 234 -10.76 -23.59 -9.73
C SER A 234 -9.56 -23.84 -8.83
N VAL A 235 -9.49 -25.03 -8.21
CA VAL A 235 -8.34 -25.43 -7.39
C VAL A 235 -7.07 -25.53 -8.24
N CYS A 236 -7.14 -26.13 -9.44
CA CYS A 236 -6.00 -26.22 -10.36
C CYS A 236 -5.52 -24.86 -10.81
N ARG A 237 -6.41 -23.91 -11.08
CA ARG A 237 -6.02 -22.53 -11.40
C ARG A 237 -5.28 -21.84 -10.24
N GLU A 238 -5.62 -22.13 -9.00
CA GLU A 238 -4.84 -21.61 -7.85
C GLU A 238 -3.44 -22.24 -7.80
N ILE A 239 -3.30 -23.55 -8.09
CA ILE A 239 -1.97 -24.18 -8.19
C ILE A 239 -1.13 -23.50 -9.28
N GLU A 240 -1.69 -23.30 -10.47
CA GLU A 240 -1.01 -22.64 -11.58
C GLU A 240 -0.52 -21.26 -11.18
N ARG A 241 -1.33 -20.50 -10.48
CA ARG A 241 -0.97 -19.17 -9.98
C ARG A 241 0.11 -19.17 -8.90
N ILE A 242 -0.02 -20.07 -7.93
CA ILE A 242 0.87 -20.12 -6.76
C ILE A 242 2.24 -20.69 -7.14
N HIS A 243 2.29 -21.70 -8.01
CA HIS A 243 3.51 -22.45 -8.31
C HIS A 243 4.06 -22.22 -9.71
N ASN A 244 3.39 -21.36 -10.53
CA ASN A 244 3.78 -21.08 -11.92
C ASN A 244 3.94 -22.36 -12.76
N VAL A 245 2.95 -23.24 -12.70
CA VAL A 245 2.88 -24.48 -13.46
C VAL A 245 1.67 -24.49 -14.39
N ASN A 246 1.66 -25.40 -15.37
CA ASN A 246 0.52 -25.60 -16.24
C ASN A 246 -0.18 -26.91 -15.88
N ILE A 247 -1.53 -26.90 -15.79
CA ILE A 247 -2.35 -28.07 -15.49
C ILE A 247 -3.40 -28.25 -16.58
N LYS A 248 -3.49 -29.46 -17.13
CA LYS A 248 -4.49 -29.86 -18.12
C LYS A 248 -5.36 -30.98 -17.55
N PHE A 249 -6.54 -31.15 -18.12
CA PHE A 249 -7.46 -32.20 -17.76
C PHE A 249 -7.56 -33.19 -18.93
N SER A 250 -7.35 -34.47 -18.68
CA SER A 250 -7.57 -35.53 -19.68
C SER A 250 -9.04 -35.67 -20.08
N ASN A 251 -9.95 -35.33 -19.16
CA ASN A 251 -11.40 -35.33 -19.38
C ASN A 251 -12.04 -34.06 -18.79
N GLN A 252 -12.85 -33.35 -19.60
CA GLN A 252 -13.54 -32.13 -19.19
C GLN A 252 -14.50 -32.33 -17.99
N LYS A 253 -15.05 -33.54 -17.80
CA LYS A 253 -15.92 -33.84 -16.65
C LYS A 253 -15.20 -33.70 -15.31
N MET A 254 -13.89 -33.95 -15.28
CA MET A 254 -13.09 -33.84 -14.05
C MET A 254 -13.07 -32.42 -13.50
N LYS A 255 -13.24 -31.41 -14.32
CA LYS A 255 -13.28 -30.01 -13.92
C LYS A 255 -14.38 -29.69 -12.91
N GLN A 256 -15.49 -30.43 -12.99
CA GLN A 256 -16.67 -30.23 -12.14
C GLN A 256 -16.63 -31.04 -10.82
N ILE A 257 -15.60 -31.86 -10.61
CA ILE A 257 -15.39 -32.56 -9.34
C ILE A 257 -15.20 -31.52 -8.26
N THR A 258 -15.88 -31.66 -7.14
CA THR A 258 -15.79 -30.72 -6.02
C THR A 258 -14.87 -31.24 -4.94
N ILE A 259 -14.07 -30.36 -4.37
CA ILE A 259 -13.15 -30.60 -3.27
C ILE A 259 -13.63 -29.86 -2.04
N THR A 260 -13.59 -30.54 -0.89
CA THR A 260 -13.79 -29.90 0.42
C THR A 260 -12.64 -30.29 1.34
N GLY A 261 -11.98 -29.27 1.92
CA GLY A 261 -10.85 -29.46 2.82
C GLY A 261 -9.91 -28.25 2.83
N THR A 262 -8.87 -28.36 3.64
CA THR A 262 -7.79 -27.35 3.71
C THR A 262 -6.54 -27.92 3.08
N ILE A 263 -5.99 -27.21 2.11
CA ILE A 263 -4.80 -27.62 1.35
C ILE A 263 -3.66 -26.70 1.73
N ASP A 264 -2.50 -27.28 2.07
CA ASP A 264 -1.26 -26.55 2.24
C ASP A 264 -0.70 -26.14 0.87
N THR A 265 -0.40 -24.86 0.69
CA THR A 265 0.07 -24.32 -0.59
C THR A 265 1.56 -23.99 -0.58
N SER A 266 2.29 -24.32 0.49
CA SER A 266 3.71 -24.02 0.63
C SER A 266 4.61 -24.83 -0.30
N ASP A 267 4.19 -26.08 -0.64
CA ASP A 267 4.94 -26.98 -1.49
C ASP A 267 4.05 -27.63 -2.56
N LEU A 268 4.46 -27.53 -3.82
CA LEU A 268 3.70 -28.04 -4.97
C LEU A 268 3.41 -29.54 -4.86
N LYS A 269 4.41 -30.35 -4.48
CA LYS A 269 4.24 -31.81 -4.40
C LYS A 269 3.22 -32.18 -3.33
N THR A 270 3.30 -31.56 -2.17
CA THR A 270 2.35 -31.75 -1.06
C THR A 270 0.95 -31.32 -1.47
N MET A 271 0.82 -30.18 -2.15
CA MET A 271 -0.44 -29.68 -2.67
C MET A 271 -1.07 -30.63 -3.68
N LEU A 272 -0.33 -31.09 -4.70
CA LEU A 272 -0.80 -32.04 -5.71
C LEU A 272 -1.21 -33.36 -5.09
N ASN A 273 -0.43 -33.90 -4.14
CA ASN A 273 -0.77 -35.15 -3.43
C ASN A 273 -2.06 -35.01 -2.61
N THR A 274 -2.24 -33.90 -1.90
CA THR A 274 -3.47 -33.66 -1.13
C THR A 274 -4.68 -33.56 -2.05
N ILE A 275 -4.56 -32.89 -3.18
CA ILE A 275 -5.66 -32.78 -4.14
C ILE A 275 -5.95 -34.12 -4.81
N ALA A 276 -4.93 -34.90 -5.12
CA ALA A 276 -5.08 -36.23 -5.66
C ALA A 276 -5.90 -37.16 -4.71
N LEU A 277 -5.62 -37.08 -3.41
CA LEU A 277 -6.37 -37.80 -2.39
C LEU A 277 -7.83 -37.32 -2.29
N LEU A 278 -8.04 -36.00 -2.28
CA LEU A 278 -9.39 -35.41 -2.13
C LEU A 278 -10.26 -35.59 -3.39
N SER A 279 -9.68 -35.57 -4.58
CA SER A 279 -10.39 -35.72 -5.85
C SER A 279 -10.51 -37.17 -6.32
N GLN A 280 -9.74 -38.11 -5.74
CA GLN A 280 -9.56 -39.48 -6.20
C GLN A 280 -9.00 -39.57 -7.64
N HIS A 281 -8.20 -38.57 -8.03
CA HIS A 281 -7.53 -38.46 -9.33
C HIS A 281 -6.05 -38.26 -9.11
N SER A 282 -5.24 -38.56 -10.14
CA SER A 282 -3.79 -38.39 -10.05
C SER A 282 -3.29 -37.29 -11.02
N PHE A 283 -2.08 -36.82 -10.76
CA PHE A 283 -1.40 -35.83 -11.63
C PHE A 283 -0.18 -36.49 -12.27
N LYS A 284 -0.14 -36.50 -13.61
CA LYS A 284 1.01 -36.98 -14.37
C LYS A 284 1.76 -35.81 -14.97
N LEU A 285 3.06 -35.76 -14.76
CA LEU A 285 3.91 -34.73 -15.36
C LEU A 285 4.44 -35.21 -16.71
N GLU A 286 4.13 -34.49 -17.78
CA GLU A 286 4.61 -34.73 -19.14
C GLU A 286 4.98 -33.41 -19.78
N ASP A 287 6.15 -33.30 -20.36
CA ASP A 287 6.64 -32.11 -21.05
C ASP A 287 6.44 -30.79 -20.28
N GLY A 288 6.70 -30.80 -18.97
CA GLY A 288 6.54 -29.64 -18.11
C GLY A 288 5.07 -29.22 -17.80
N THR A 289 4.09 -30.07 -18.19
CA THR A 289 2.68 -29.85 -17.93
C THR A 289 2.13 -30.98 -17.06
N TYR A 290 1.38 -30.67 -16.01
CA TYR A 290 0.67 -31.65 -15.22
C TYR A 290 -0.67 -31.98 -15.87
N THR A 291 -0.97 -33.26 -16.03
CA THR A 291 -2.26 -33.74 -16.56
C THR A 291 -3.02 -34.46 -15.46
N VAL A 292 -4.25 -34.02 -15.19
CA VAL A 292 -5.19 -34.73 -14.30
C VAL A 292 -5.75 -35.95 -15.03
N ILE A 293 -5.57 -37.12 -14.45
CA ILE A 293 -5.98 -38.42 -15.02
C ILE A 293 -6.79 -39.22 -14.04
#